data_472469b8a8aedb8ce90bb71ef4a09ff7
#
_entry.id   472469b8a8aedb8ce90bb71ef4a09ff7
#
_cell.length_a   1.000
_cell.length_b   1.000
_cell.length_c   1.000
_cell.angle_alpha   90.00
_cell.angle_beta   90.00
_cell.angle_gamma   90.00
#
_symmetry.space_group_name_H-M   'P 1'
#
loop_
_entity.id
_entity.type
_entity.pdbx_description
1 polymer ?
#
loop_
_entity_poly.entity_id
_entity_poly.type
_entity_poly.pdbx_seq_one_letter_code
_entity_poly.pdbx_strand_id
1 'polypeptide(L)'
;MTTDSKPVGGAPAADLAPFNATAVAASLTVKDIRKSLAWYRDVVGFTVDREHERDGQLRAVSFRAGAVNLLITQDDGAKGLDRVKGEGFSLQYTVAGSVDDVANRIKQCGGTLDSEPTDMPWGVRVFRLRDPDGFKLVISSG
;
A
#
# COMPACT_ATOMS: atom_id res chain seq x y z
N MET A 1 -21.54 -13.74 -5.93
CA MET A 1 -22.30 -13.53 -5.44
C MET A 1 -23.20 -13.21 -5.94
N THR A 2 -23.82 -13.25 -6.05
CA THR A 2 -24.69 -13.05 -6.46
C THR A 2 -25.47 -12.47 -6.10
N THR A 3 -25.81 -12.04 -6.07
CA THR A 3 -26.54 -11.70 -6.07
C THR A 3 -27.34 -11.22 -5.44
N ASP A 4 -27.76 -10.56 -5.32
CA ASP A 4 -28.68 -9.97 -4.90
C ASP A 4 -29.49 -10.61 -4.00
N SER A 5 -28.98 -11.06 -3.15
CA SER A 5 -29.71 -11.58 -2.25
C SER A 5 -30.36 -10.68 -1.38
N LYS A 6 -31.57 -10.78 -1.12
CA LYS A 6 -32.20 -10.09 -0.10
C LYS A 6 -31.98 -10.74 1.17
N PRO A 7 -32.00 -10.03 2.25
CA PRO A 7 -31.97 -10.59 3.59
C PRO A 7 -33.16 -11.51 3.76
N VAL A 8 -32.93 -12.75 4.06
CA VAL A 8 -34.01 -13.70 4.24
C VAL A 8 -34.47 -13.67 5.69
N GLY A 9 -35.71 -13.35 5.91
CA GLY A 9 -36.26 -13.31 7.25
C GLY A 9 -35.67 -12.29 8.16
N GLY A 10 -34.81 -11.41 7.66
CA GLY A 10 -34.18 -10.40 8.46
C GLY A 10 -34.77 -9.02 8.24
N ALA A 11 -34.30 -8.06 8.97
CA ALA A 11 -34.66 -6.68 8.82
C ALA A 11 -34.14 -6.16 7.46
N PRO A 12 -34.84 -5.20 6.85
CA PRO A 12 -34.29 -4.52 5.67
C PRO A 12 -32.92 -3.93 5.99
N ALA A 13 -32.06 -3.83 4.99
CA ALA A 13 -30.72 -3.30 5.19
C ALA A 13 -30.73 -1.93 5.84
N ALA A 14 -31.76 -1.12 5.58
CA ALA A 14 -31.87 0.21 6.17
C ALA A 14 -32.02 0.19 7.70
N ASP A 15 -32.50 -0.93 8.28
CA ASP A 15 -32.68 -1.04 9.71
C ASP A 15 -31.46 -1.60 10.43
N LEU A 16 -30.42 -1.95 9.69
CA LEU A 16 -29.20 -2.47 10.26
C LEU A 16 -28.18 -1.34 10.43
N ALA A 17 -27.35 -1.46 11.46
CA ALA A 17 -26.27 -0.50 11.64
C ALA A 17 -25.35 -0.54 10.42
N PRO A 18 -24.90 0.59 9.91
CA PRO A 18 -23.97 0.60 8.77
C PRO A 18 -22.63 0.03 9.21
N PHE A 19 -21.88 -0.51 8.25
CA PHE A 19 -20.52 -0.95 8.50
C PHE A 19 -19.70 0.26 8.95
N ASN A 20 -18.98 0.12 10.07
CA ASN A 20 -18.28 1.25 10.66
C ASN A 20 -16.85 0.86 11.00
N ALA A 21 -15.98 0.98 10.02
CA ALA A 21 -14.55 0.73 10.22
C ALA A 21 -13.88 1.99 10.78
N THR A 22 -12.90 1.81 11.63
CA THR A 22 -12.14 2.93 12.19
C THR A 22 -10.79 3.08 11.51
N ALA A 23 -10.36 2.08 10.75
CA ALA A 23 -9.09 2.14 10.01
C ALA A 23 -9.07 1.06 8.95
N VAL A 24 -8.19 1.23 7.98
CA VAL A 24 -7.89 0.19 7.02
C VAL A 24 -6.38 0.19 6.80
N ALA A 25 -5.80 -0.98 6.64
CA ALA A 25 -4.39 -1.11 6.29
C ALA A 25 -4.28 -2.11 5.15
N ALA A 26 -3.41 -1.82 4.20
CA ALA A 26 -3.09 -2.77 3.16
C ALA A 26 -2.09 -3.78 3.70
N SER A 27 -2.19 -5.02 3.22
CA SER A 27 -1.22 -6.06 3.55
C SER A 27 -0.71 -6.62 2.23
N LEU A 28 0.58 -6.46 1.97
CA LEU A 28 1.21 -6.89 0.73
C LEU A 28 2.09 -8.10 1.00
N THR A 29 1.91 -9.15 0.21
CA THR A 29 2.79 -10.33 0.27
C THR A 29 3.94 -10.10 -0.68
N VAL A 30 5.17 -10.10 -0.16
CA VAL A 30 6.35 -9.71 -0.91
C VAL A 30 7.32 -10.87 -1.08
N LYS A 31 8.07 -10.86 -2.17
CA LYS A 31 8.99 -11.92 -2.53
C LYS A 31 10.21 -11.97 -1.58
N ASP A 32 10.74 -10.80 -1.22
CA ASP A 32 11.92 -10.68 -0.37
C ASP A 32 11.66 -9.55 0.62
N ILE A 33 11.27 -9.92 1.83
CA ILE A 33 10.80 -8.95 2.81
C ILE A 33 11.91 -7.99 3.26
N ARG A 34 13.17 -8.43 3.29
CA ARG A 34 14.26 -7.52 3.69
C ARG A 34 14.52 -6.47 2.62
N LYS A 35 14.41 -6.84 1.36
CA LYS A 35 14.54 -5.91 0.25
C LYS A 35 13.38 -4.91 0.27
N SER A 36 12.16 -5.38 0.48
CA SER A 36 10.99 -4.51 0.57
C SER A 36 11.05 -3.60 1.78
N LEU A 37 11.49 -4.12 2.93
CA LEU A 37 11.68 -3.31 4.13
C LEU A 37 12.63 -2.16 3.85
N ALA A 38 13.78 -2.43 3.26
CA ALA A 38 14.76 -1.40 2.95
C ALA A 38 14.19 -0.37 1.97
N TRP A 39 13.44 -0.81 0.98
CA TRP A 39 12.88 0.09 -0.01
C TRP A 39 11.84 1.04 0.62
N TYR A 40 10.90 0.51 1.38
CA TYR A 40 9.87 1.35 2.01
C TYR A 40 10.47 2.30 3.04
N ARG A 41 11.45 1.84 3.82
CA ARG A 41 12.09 2.64 4.85
C ARG A 41 13.04 3.68 4.27
N ASP A 42 13.95 3.24 3.37
CA ASP A 42 15.08 4.07 2.97
C ASP A 42 14.82 4.85 1.68
N VAL A 43 14.03 4.33 0.76
CA VAL A 43 13.72 5.01 -0.50
C VAL A 43 12.48 5.87 -0.35
N VAL A 44 11.37 5.29 0.10
CA VAL A 44 10.11 6.03 0.22
C VAL A 44 10.06 6.85 1.49
N GLY A 45 10.63 6.34 2.57
CA GLY A 45 10.70 7.09 3.82
C GLY A 45 9.64 6.72 4.84
N PHE A 46 9.09 5.52 4.76
CA PHE A 46 8.16 5.05 5.78
C PHE A 46 8.92 4.74 7.05
N THR A 47 8.23 4.82 8.18
CA THR A 47 8.80 4.48 9.47
C THR A 47 8.43 3.04 9.81
N VAL A 48 9.41 2.24 10.22
CA VAL A 48 9.14 0.89 10.69
C VAL A 48 8.47 1.00 12.07
N ASP A 49 7.28 0.40 12.18
CA ASP A 49 6.55 0.38 13.43
C ASP A 49 6.89 -0.89 14.21
N ARG A 50 6.87 -2.02 13.54
CA ARG A 50 7.16 -3.30 14.20
C ARG A 50 7.65 -4.33 13.20
N GLU A 51 8.63 -5.14 13.64
CA GLU A 51 9.11 -6.29 12.89
C GLU A 51 8.68 -7.56 13.61
N HIS A 52 8.23 -8.55 12.86
CA HIS A 52 7.83 -9.83 13.40
C HIS A 52 8.73 -10.92 12.85
N GLU A 53 9.43 -11.61 13.75
CA GLU A 53 10.29 -12.71 13.37
C GLU A 53 9.73 -14.03 13.87
N ARG A 54 10.06 -15.10 13.15
CA ARG A 54 9.68 -16.43 13.54
C ARG A 54 10.82 -17.36 13.13
N ASP A 55 11.33 -18.12 14.05
CA ASP A 55 12.46 -19.03 13.82
C ASP A 55 13.67 -18.28 13.25
N GLY A 56 13.92 -17.09 13.76
CA GLY A 56 15.07 -16.29 13.34
C GLY A 56 14.92 -15.60 11.98
N GLN A 57 13.73 -15.69 11.37
CA GLN A 57 13.51 -15.09 10.06
C GLN A 57 12.43 -14.01 10.14
N LEU A 58 12.66 -12.90 9.45
CA LEU A 58 11.70 -11.83 9.36
C LEU A 58 10.52 -12.28 8.51
N ARG A 59 9.31 -12.21 9.07
CA ARG A 59 8.09 -12.69 8.40
C ARG A 59 7.12 -11.59 8.08
N ALA A 60 7.09 -10.52 8.87
CA ALA A 60 6.17 -9.42 8.65
C ALA A 60 6.78 -8.13 9.18
N VAL A 61 6.43 -7.02 8.55
CA VAL A 61 6.82 -5.68 8.99
C VAL A 61 5.62 -4.78 8.86
N SER A 62 5.31 -4.05 9.92
CA SER A 62 4.34 -2.98 9.84
C SER A 62 5.06 -1.65 9.77
N PHE A 63 4.57 -0.78 8.90
CA PHE A 63 5.09 0.56 8.70
C PHE A 63 4.05 1.60 9.05
N ARG A 64 4.54 2.76 9.40
CA ARG A 64 3.73 3.95 9.54
C ARG A 64 4.18 4.98 8.51
N ALA A 65 3.23 5.55 7.79
CA ALA A 65 3.49 6.61 6.84
C ALA A 65 2.58 7.78 7.22
N GLY A 66 3.05 8.61 8.18
CA GLY A 66 2.21 9.63 8.76
C GLY A 66 1.04 9.00 9.51
N ALA A 67 -0.17 9.27 9.07
CA ALA A 67 -1.38 8.78 9.73
C ALA A 67 -1.84 7.41 9.23
N VAL A 68 -1.17 6.83 8.25
CA VAL A 68 -1.59 5.56 7.65
C VAL A 68 -0.58 4.46 7.90
N ASN A 69 -1.04 3.23 7.78
CA ASN A 69 -0.24 2.05 8.05
C ASN A 69 -0.16 1.16 6.84
N LEU A 70 0.94 0.41 6.73
CA LEU A 70 1.13 -0.60 5.71
C LEU A 70 1.75 -1.82 6.36
N LEU A 71 1.31 -3.01 5.97
CA LEU A 71 1.91 -4.26 6.41
C LEU A 71 2.49 -4.99 5.21
N ILE A 72 3.69 -5.51 5.33
CA ILE A 72 4.23 -6.43 4.35
C ILE A 72 4.50 -7.77 5.02
N THR A 73 4.29 -8.86 4.29
CA THR A 73 4.53 -10.22 4.78
C THR A 73 5.37 -10.98 3.77
N GLN A 74 6.20 -11.90 4.26
CA GLN A 74 7.04 -12.70 3.39
C GLN A 74 6.18 -13.75 2.67
N ASP A 75 6.32 -13.82 1.35
CA ASP A 75 5.70 -14.87 0.55
C ASP A 75 6.34 -16.20 0.94
N ASP A 76 5.54 -17.21 1.22
CA ASP A 76 6.03 -18.52 1.61
C ASP A 76 6.42 -19.38 0.40
N GLY A 77 6.22 -18.89 -0.81
CA GLY A 77 6.59 -19.59 -2.03
C GLY A 77 5.65 -20.70 -2.46
N ALA A 78 4.54 -20.91 -1.74
CA ALA A 78 3.62 -22.01 -2.05
C ALA A 78 3.03 -21.92 -3.45
N LYS A 79 2.88 -20.71 -3.96
CA LYS A 79 2.34 -20.46 -5.31
C LYS A 79 3.42 -19.95 -6.26
N GLY A 80 4.68 -20.10 -5.91
CA GLY A 80 5.79 -19.56 -6.70
C GLY A 80 6.14 -18.15 -6.31
N LEU A 81 7.44 -17.87 -6.18
CA LEU A 81 7.90 -16.53 -5.77
C LEU A 81 7.91 -15.53 -6.91
N ASP A 82 7.94 -16.01 -8.16
CA ASP A 82 8.06 -15.12 -9.32
C ASP A 82 6.73 -14.78 -9.97
N ARG A 83 5.64 -14.98 -9.28
CA ARG A 83 4.33 -14.63 -9.82
C ARG A 83 4.13 -13.12 -9.88
N VAL A 84 3.29 -12.68 -10.82
CA VAL A 84 2.93 -11.28 -10.95
C VAL A 84 2.06 -10.87 -9.77
N LYS A 85 2.33 -9.71 -9.21
CA LYS A 85 1.59 -9.20 -8.07
C LYS A 85 1.08 -7.80 -8.34
N GLY A 86 -0.01 -7.45 -7.66
CA GLY A 86 -0.55 -6.09 -7.72
C GLY A 86 -1.29 -5.73 -8.98
N GLU A 87 -1.63 -6.72 -9.80
CA GLU A 87 -2.37 -6.44 -11.01
C GLU A 87 -3.78 -6.01 -10.69
N GLY A 88 -4.25 -4.94 -11.29
CA GLY A 88 -5.58 -4.39 -11.02
C GLY A 88 -5.71 -3.70 -9.67
N PHE A 89 -4.60 -3.36 -9.02
CA PHE A 89 -4.58 -2.85 -7.67
C PHE A 89 -3.54 -1.76 -7.53
N SER A 90 -3.86 -0.70 -6.84
CA SER A 90 -2.88 0.34 -6.50
C SER A 90 -3.20 0.90 -5.12
N LEU A 91 -2.18 1.42 -4.46
CA LEU A 91 -2.34 2.13 -3.21
C LEU A 91 -2.14 3.60 -3.51
N GLN A 92 -3.15 4.40 -3.20
CA GLN A 92 -3.07 5.84 -3.40
C GLN A 92 -2.86 6.51 -2.05
N TYR A 93 -1.75 7.23 -1.92
CA TYR A 93 -1.41 7.96 -0.72
C TYR A 93 -1.64 9.44 -0.99
N THR A 94 -2.48 10.07 -0.19
CA THR A 94 -2.63 11.52 -0.22
C THR A 94 -1.66 12.08 0.79
N VAL A 95 -0.74 12.93 0.34
CA VAL A 95 0.30 13.46 1.21
C VAL A 95 0.00 14.92 1.57
N ALA A 96 0.43 15.29 2.78
CA ALA A 96 0.42 16.68 3.19
C ALA A 96 1.68 17.32 2.64
N GLY A 97 1.61 18.53 2.15
CA GLY A 97 2.77 19.22 1.63
C GLY A 97 3.00 18.95 0.15
N SER A 98 4.23 19.12 -0.30
CA SER A 98 4.57 19.13 -1.71
C SER A 98 4.79 17.72 -2.26
N VAL A 99 4.01 17.37 -3.27
CA VAL A 99 4.18 16.13 -4.01
C VAL A 99 5.56 16.11 -4.70
N ASP A 100 6.01 17.26 -5.20
CA ASP A 100 7.30 17.36 -5.86
C ASP A 100 8.45 17.09 -4.90
N ASP A 101 8.34 17.54 -3.65
CA ASP A 101 9.38 17.30 -2.65
C ASP A 101 9.45 15.81 -2.31
N VAL A 102 8.32 15.14 -2.22
CA VAL A 102 8.28 13.69 -1.99
C VAL A 102 8.94 12.95 -3.15
N ALA A 103 8.61 13.33 -4.39
CA ALA A 103 9.20 12.72 -5.58
C ALA A 103 10.72 12.93 -5.62
N ASN A 104 11.17 14.13 -5.31
CA ASN A 104 12.61 14.45 -5.31
C ASN A 104 13.35 13.66 -4.25
N ARG A 105 12.77 13.52 -3.07
CA ARG A 105 13.38 12.72 -2.01
C ARG A 105 13.52 11.25 -2.41
N ILE A 106 12.48 10.69 -3.01
CA ILE A 106 12.52 9.30 -3.47
C ILE A 106 13.64 9.12 -4.49
N LYS A 107 13.75 10.03 -5.45
CA LYS A 107 14.82 9.96 -6.47
C LYS A 107 16.19 10.11 -5.84
N GLN A 108 16.35 11.00 -4.89
CA GLN A 108 17.64 11.20 -4.20
C GLN A 108 18.05 9.95 -3.40
N CYS A 109 17.09 9.19 -2.92
CA CYS A 109 17.34 7.97 -2.18
C CYS A 109 17.41 6.73 -3.09
N GLY A 110 17.51 6.91 -4.39
CA GLY A 110 17.71 5.81 -5.34
C GLY A 110 16.46 5.23 -5.95
N GLY A 111 15.30 5.83 -5.71
CA GLY A 111 14.05 5.35 -6.28
C GLY A 111 13.86 5.81 -7.72
N THR A 112 13.04 5.04 -8.44
CA THR A 112 12.67 5.35 -9.83
C THR A 112 11.17 5.56 -9.89
N LEU A 113 10.73 6.59 -10.59
CA LEU A 113 9.31 6.88 -10.76
C LEU A 113 8.84 6.33 -12.10
N ASP A 114 7.59 5.86 -12.14
CA ASP A 114 6.94 5.50 -13.40
C ASP A 114 6.43 6.74 -14.12
N SER A 115 6.06 7.78 -13.38
CA SER A 115 5.68 9.06 -13.96
C SER A 115 6.08 10.18 -13.02
N GLU A 116 6.50 11.30 -13.58
CA GLU A 116 6.86 12.49 -12.81
C GLU A 116 5.59 13.19 -12.30
N PRO A 117 5.72 14.03 -11.25
CA PRO A 117 4.57 14.80 -10.78
C PRO A 117 3.91 15.58 -11.90
N THR A 118 2.60 15.41 -12.03
CA THR A 118 1.82 15.98 -13.11
C THR A 118 0.46 16.43 -12.55
N ASP A 119 0.00 17.58 -12.99
CA ASP A 119 -1.33 18.05 -12.62
C ASP A 119 -2.39 17.28 -13.37
N MET A 120 -3.37 16.77 -12.64
CA MET A 120 -4.47 16.01 -13.21
C MET A 120 -5.64 16.96 -13.52
N PRO A 121 -6.47 16.62 -14.52
CA PRO A 121 -7.60 17.48 -14.88
C PRO A 121 -8.59 17.73 -13.75
N TRP A 122 -8.62 16.84 -12.75
CA TRP A 122 -9.55 16.98 -11.62
C TRP A 122 -8.94 17.72 -10.43
N GLY A 123 -7.79 18.34 -10.60
CA GLY A 123 -7.33 19.33 -9.63
C GLY A 123 -6.28 18.87 -8.64
N VAL A 124 -5.74 17.65 -8.76
CA VAL A 124 -4.66 17.18 -7.89
C VAL A 124 -3.40 16.94 -8.70
N ARG A 125 -2.27 16.93 -8.00
CA ARG A 125 -0.98 16.62 -8.60
C ARG A 125 -0.54 15.25 -8.18
N VAL A 126 -0.07 14.42 -9.12
CA VAL A 126 0.13 12.99 -8.89
C VAL A 126 1.43 12.53 -9.52
N PHE A 127 2.12 11.60 -8.87
CA PHE A 127 3.14 10.79 -9.53
C PHE A 127 2.96 9.33 -9.16
N ARG A 128 3.58 8.44 -9.91
CA ARG A 128 3.42 7.00 -9.74
C ARG A 128 4.76 6.30 -9.69
N LEU A 129 4.82 5.24 -8.90
CA LEU A 129 6.00 4.38 -8.83
C LEU A 129 5.55 2.97 -8.45
N ARG A 130 6.47 2.03 -8.55
CA ARG A 130 6.23 0.64 -8.15
C ARG A 130 7.26 0.20 -7.14
N ASP A 131 6.82 -0.65 -6.21
CA ASP A 131 7.72 -1.24 -5.24
C ASP A 131 8.52 -2.40 -5.86
N PRO A 132 9.45 -3.03 -5.10
CA PRO A 132 10.27 -4.10 -5.68
C PRO A 132 9.49 -5.30 -6.23
N ASP A 133 8.25 -5.52 -5.76
CA ASP A 133 7.41 -6.61 -6.24
C ASP A 133 6.49 -6.19 -7.36
N GLY A 134 6.46 -4.91 -7.71
CA GLY A 134 5.57 -4.39 -8.75
C GLY A 134 4.26 -3.83 -8.23
N PHE A 135 4.07 -3.76 -6.91
CA PHE A 135 2.88 -3.11 -6.36
C PHE A 135 2.92 -1.62 -6.69
N LYS A 136 1.79 -1.10 -7.16
CA LYS A 136 1.70 0.27 -7.65
C LYS A 136 1.35 1.23 -6.54
N LEU A 137 2.12 2.30 -6.44
CA LEU A 137 1.86 3.39 -5.52
C LEU A 137 1.54 4.64 -6.33
N VAL A 138 0.48 5.33 -5.93
CA VAL A 138 0.10 6.63 -6.49
C VAL A 138 0.23 7.63 -5.37
N ILE A 139 1.03 8.67 -5.57
CA ILE A 139 1.23 9.72 -4.57
C ILE A 139 0.52 10.96 -5.07
N SER A 140 -0.39 11.48 -4.27
CA SER A 140 -1.30 12.54 -4.67
C SER A 140 -1.31 13.68 -3.68
N SER A 141 -1.48 14.88 -4.17
CA SER A 141 -1.80 16.03 -3.31
C SER A 141 -3.22 15.90 -2.78
N GLY A 142 -3.51 16.61 -1.75
CA GLY A 142 -4.85 16.64 -1.16
C GLY A 142 -5.83 17.47 -1.93
#